data_7e148d8b9b2a970b3420627b5ceb25e6
#
_entry.id   7e148d8b9b2a970b3420627b5ceb25e6
#
_cell.length_a   1.000
_cell.length_b   1.000
_cell.length_c   1.000
_cell.angle_alpha   90.00
_cell.angle_beta   90.00
_cell.angle_gamma   90.00
#
_symmetry.space_group_name_H-M   'P 1'
#
loop_
_entity.id
_entity.type
_entity.pdbx_description
1 polymer ?
#
loop_
_entity_poly.entity_id
_entity_poly.type
_entity_poly.pdbx_seq_one_letter_code
_entity_poly.pdbx_strand_id
1 'polypeptide(L)'
;MPTIIVNSSSPQTASPRTAVSLGRRRLLRASGLGVLAVALSAAAEPAALARAPNTLGNVMILATGGTIAGSGATSTTTVGYTAATVGVDALLNFVPELKKVANVRGEQVFQIASENMNNDYWLKLAKRVNTLLAQDDVDGIVITHGTDTIEETAYFLDLVVKSRKPVVVVGAMRPSTAISADGPINLYNATLVAASEEAIGKGVLVVLNDQINAARDVTKSNTSTADTFRTPDLGMLGYVQGNKPYFYHLSARKNTVDTEFDIANLDTLPQVDIVYGYANMGRTPVDALLAAGVKGLVHAGVGDGSLANAVKPALIEARKKGVVIVRSSRVGSGIVARNGEANDDELDFVVSDTLNPQKARILLMLALTKTTDTKEIQRMFTTY
;
A
#
# COMPACT_ATOMS: atom_id res chain seq x y z
N MET A 1 -14.75 44.65 33.29
CA MET A 1 -15.25 44.37 34.64
C MET A 1 -16.77 44.43 34.64
N PRO A 2 -17.52 43.42 35.09
CA PRO A 2 -17.50 42.82 36.43
C PRO A 2 -17.36 41.27 36.33
N THR A 3 -16.63 40.65 37.11
CA THR A 3 -16.63 40.07 38.47
C THR A 3 -17.46 38.79 38.59
N ILE A 4 -16.71 37.74 38.83
CA ILE A 4 -17.01 36.34 39.10
C ILE A 4 -17.70 36.19 40.47
N ILE A 5 -18.62 35.23 40.60
CA ILE A 5 -18.90 34.56 41.86
C ILE A 5 -18.95 33.04 41.66
N VAL A 6 -18.07 32.38 42.42
CA VAL A 6 -18.01 30.96 42.67
C VAL A 6 -18.96 30.58 43.80
N ASN A 7 -19.70 29.51 43.71
CA ASN A 7 -20.22 28.86 44.89
C ASN A 7 -20.15 27.33 44.79
N SER A 8 -19.48 26.77 45.78
CA SER A 8 -19.26 25.38 46.10
C SER A 8 -20.39 24.87 47.00
N SER A 9 -20.82 23.61 46.83
CA SER A 9 -21.24 22.76 47.93
C SER A 9 -21.53 21.33 47.48
N SER A 10 -20.73 20.41 47.97
CA SER A 10 -21.10 18.99 48.12
C SER A 10 -21.97 18.86 49.39
N PRO A 11 -22.75 17.75 49.57
CA PRO A 11 -22.21 16.72 50.44
C PRO A 11 -22.53 15.27 50.05
N GLN A 12 -21.70 14.42 50.61
CA GLN A 12 -21.73 12.95 50.70
C GLN A 12 -23.00 12.39 51.35
N THR A 13 -23.44 11.20 50.97
CA THR A 13 -23.98 10.21 51.89
C THR A 13 -23.67 8.80 51.46
N ALA A 14 -23.43 7.98 52.48
CA ALA A 14 -22.84 6.65 52.45
C ALA A 14 -23.87 5.52 52.30
N SER A 15 -23.34 4.40 51.89
CA SER A 15 -23.62 2.95 52.03
C SER A 15 -24.83 2.46 52.87
N PRO A 16 -25.39 1.23 52.68
CA PRO A 16 -24.74 0.11 53.30
C PRO A 16 -24.68 -1.25 52.54
N ARG A 17 -23.73 -2.06 52.95
CA ARG A 17 -23.49 -3.46 52.66
C ARG A 17 -24.62 -4.34 53.16
N THR A 18 -24.97 -5.40 52.42
CA THR A 18 -25.56 -6.62 52.96
C THR A 18 -24.90 -7.83 52.37
N ALA A 19 -24.30 -8.62 53.27
CA ALA A 19 -23.77 -9.94 53.02
C ALA A 19 -24.86 -10.98 53.37
N VAL A 20 -25.03 -12.01 52.56
CA VAL A 20 -25.72 -13.24 52.94
C VAL A 20 -24.98 -14.45 52.37
N SER A 21 -24.56 -15.19 53.24
CA SER A 21 -24.11 -16.52 53.62
C SER A 21 -24.33 -17.70 52.65
N LEU A 22 -23.36 -18.61 52.81
CA LEU A 22 -23.21 -19.99 52.31
C LEU A 22 -24.43 -20.88 52.45
N GLY A 23 -24.65 -21.71 51.45
CA GLY A 23 -25.43 -22.93 51.51
C GLY A 23 -24.82 -24.04 50.69
N ARG A 24 -24.04 -24.93 51.35
CA ARG A 24 -23.59 -26.23 50.81
C ARG A 24 -24.76 -27.18 50.66
N ARG A 25 -24.97 -27.77 49.48
CA ARG A 25 -25.48 -29.14 49.36
C ARG A 25 -24.82 -29.90 48.23
N ARG A 26 -24.14 -30.99 48.60
CA ARG A 26 -23.65 -32.07 47.74
C ARG A 26 -24.83 -32.85 47.18
N LEU A 27 -24.76 -33.25 45.93
CA LEU A 27 -25.28 -34.51 45.44
C LEU A 27 -24.45 -35.02 44.25
N LEU A 28 -23.81 -36.15 44.47
CA LEU A 28 -23.14 -36.99 43.49
C LEU A 28 -24.18 -37.74 42.63
N ARG A 29 -23.91 -37.94 41.35
CA ARG A 29 -24.02 -39.19 40.56
C ARG A 29 -23.65 -38.85 39.12
N ALA A 30 -22.66 -39.32 38.66
CA ALA A 30 -22.07 -40.40 37.87
C ALA A 30 -22.74 -40.61 36.51
N SER A 31 -21.82 -40.66 35.55
CA SER A 31 -21.77 -41.41 34.30
C SER A 31 -22.01 -40.65 32.98
N GLY A 32 -21.00 -40.77 32.14
CA GLY A 32 -21.05 -40.44 30.70
C GLY A 32 -19.72 -39.88 30.19
N LEU A 33 -18.70 -40.77 30.03
CA LEU A 33 -17.53 -40.42 29.20
C LEU A 33 -17.98 -40.20 27.74
N GLY A 34 -17.89 -38.97 27.27
CA GLY A 34 -17.86 -38.64 25.89
C GLY A 34 -16.68 -37.70 25.68
N VAL A 35 -15.50 -38.29 25.45
CA VAL A 35 -14.32 -37.50 25.04
C VAL A 35 -14.53 -37.08 23.61
N LEU A 36 -15.08 -35.89 23.41
CA LEU A 36 -15.03 -35.22 22.10
C LEU A 36 -13.61 -34.66 21.96
N ALA A 37 -12.74 -35.38 21.26
CA ALA A 37 -11.45 -34.91 20.84
C ALA A 37 -11.69 -33.85 19.75
N VAL A 38 -11.75 -32.57 20.14
CA VAL A 38 -11.58 -31.47 19.22
C VAL A 38 -10.11 -31.48 18.81
N ALA A 39 -9.85 -32.06 17.64
CA ALA A 39 -8.56 -31.88 16.98
C ALA A 39 -8.42 -30.40 16.64
N LEU A 40 -7.74 -29.62 17.50
CA LEU A 40 -7.14 -28.37 17.11
C LEU A 40 -6.07 -28.71 16.06
N SER A 41 -6.41 -28.59 14.78
CA SER A 41 -5.42 -28.45 13.75
C SER A 41 -4.77 -27.08 13.97
N ALA A 42 -3.73 -27.04 14.80
CA ALA A 42 -2.79 -25.94 14.78
C ALA A 42 -2.22 -25.94 13.36
N ALA A 43 -2.65 -25.00 12.53
CA ALA A 43 -1.94 -24.68 11.32
C ALA A 43 -0.51 -24.36 11.77
N ALA A 44 0.44 -25.23 11.44
CA ALA A 44 1.84 -24.97 11.68
C ALA A 44 2.15 -23.68 10.94
N GLU A 45 2.38 -22.61 11.67
CA GLU A 45 2.99 -21.42 11.09
C GLU A 45 4.29 -21.89 10.42
N PRO A 46 4.54 -21.52 9.16
CA PRO A 46 5.81 -21.86 8.53
C PRO A 46 6.90 -21.27 9.43
N ALA A 47 7.82 -22.13 9.86
CA ALA A 47 8.93 -21.76 10.72
C ALA A 47 9.55 -20.47 10.15
N ALA A 48 9.63 -19.44 10.97
CA ALA A 48 10.24 -18.19 10.61
C ALA A 48 11.62 -18.50 10.00
N LEU A 49 11.93 -17.85 8.87
CA LEU A 49 13.22 -17.90 8.18
C LEU A 49 14.29 -17.21 9.05
N ALA A 50 14.51 -17.74 10.25
CA ALA A 50 15.52 -17.24 11.18
C ALA A 50 16.89 -17.56 10.60
N ARG A 51 17.67 -16.52 10.27
CA ARG A 51 19.07 -16.66 9.87
C ARG A 51 19.96 -17.05 11.05
N ALA A 52 21.10 -17.67 10.72
CA ALA A 52 22.15 -17.86 11.72
C ALA A 52 22.60 -16.46 12.22
N PRO A 53 22.87 -16.29 13.51
CA PRO A 53 23.35 -15.03 14.08
C PRO A 53 24.56 -14.52 13.32
N ASN A 54 24.59 -13.22 12.96
CA ASN A 54 25.66 -12.53 12.24
C ASN A 54 25.82 -12.87 10.74
N THR A 55 24.86 -13.50 10.07
CA THR A 55 24.89 -13.65 8.61
C THR A 55 24.15 -12.49 7.93
N LEU A 56 24.80 -11.88 6.92
CA LEU A 56 24.14 -10.87 6.09
C LEU A 56 23.06 -11.52 5.22
N GLY A 57 21.92 -10.83 5.09
CA GLY A 57 20.85 -11.27 4.21
C GLY A 57 21.20 -11.17 2.73
N ASN A 58 20.64 -12.07 1.93
CA ASN A 58 20.78 -12.06 0.48
C ASN A 58 19.67 -11.19 -0.12
N VAL A 59 20.02 -10.02 -0.65
CA VAL A 59 19.07 -9.06 -1.20
C VAL A 59 19.25 -8.94 -2.72
N MET A 60 18.15 -9.09 -3.45
CA MET A 60 18.10 -8.81 -4.87
C MET A 60 17.66 -7.35 -5.10
N ILE A 61 18.46 -6.58 -5.84
CA ILE A 61 18.08 -5.24 -6.30
C ILE A 61 17.57 -5.33 -7.73
N LEU A 62 16.29 -5.03 -7.91
CA LEU A 62 15.62 -5.00 -9.21
C LEU A 62 15.55 -3.55 -9.69
N ALA A 63 16.30 -3.23 -10.72
CA ALA A 63 16.30 -1.89 -11.29
C ALA A 63 15.23 -1.74 -12.36
N THR A 64 14.38 -0.72 -12.22
CA THR A 64 13.31 -0.39 -13.17
C THR A 64 13.49 0.98 -13.84
N GLY A 65 14.47 1.79 -13.37
CA GLY A 65 14.76 3.13 -13.88
C GLY A 65 14.45 4.23 -12.86
N GLY A 66 13.83 5.30 -13.32
CA GLY A 66 13.46 6.46 -12.49
C GLY A 66 14.59 7.44 -12.18
N THR A 67 14.32 8.42 -11.31
CA THR A 67 15.23 9.52 -10.93
C THR A 67 16.47 9.02 -10.19
N ILE A 68 16.37 7.99 -9.40
CA ILE A 68 17.50 7.38 -8.68
C ILE A 68 18.60 6.91 -9.65
N ALA A 69 18.19 6.55 -10.86
CA ALA A 69 19.05 6.20 -11.99
C ALA A 69 19.14 7.36 -13.01
N GLY A 70 18.83 8.58 -12.62
CA GLY A 70 18.82 9.75 -13.49
C GLY A 70 20.09 10.59 -13.39
N SER A 71 20.36 11.37 -14.44
CA SER A 71 21.50 12.30 -14.48
C SER A 71 21.06 13.70 -14.92
N GLY A 72 21.57 14.73 -14.24
CA GLY A 72 21.43 16.12 -14.61
C GLY A 72 22.67 16.65 -15.32
N ALA A 73 22.55 17.73 -16.08
CA ALA A 73 23.63 18.36 -16.82
C ALA A 73 24.74 18.94 -15.89
N THR A 74 24.37 19.36 -14.69
CA THR A 74 25.29 19.91 -13.69
C THR A 74 24.94 19.38 -12.30
N SER A 75 25.85 19.50 -11.33
CA SER A 75 25.61 19.12 -9.95
C SER A 75 24.55 19.94 -9.22
N THR A 76 24.14 21.09 -9.79
CA THR A 76 23.05 21.94 -9.26
C THR A 76 21.71 21.69 -9.98
N THR A 77 21.69 20.81 -10.99
CA THR A 77 20.48 20.45 -11.71
C THR A 77 19.60 19.53 -10.87
N THR A 78 18.50 20.05 -10.36
CA THR A 78 17.49 19.28 -9.59
C THR A 78 16.16 19.14 -10.32
N VAL A 79 15.98 19.84 -11.44
CA VAL A 79 14.80 19.83 -12.31
C VAL A 79 15.26 19.77 -13.76
N GLY A 80 14.50 19.13 -14.64
CA GLY A 80 14.85 19.00 -16.06
C GLY A 80 16.02 18.04 -16.33
N TYR A 81 16.27 17.08 -15.45
CA TYR A 81 17.24 15.99 -15.65
C TYR A 81 16.65 14.85 -16.48
N THR A 82 17.50 13.97 -16.99
CA THR A 82 17.06 12.76 -17.70
C THR A 82 16.98 11.59 -16.71
N ALA A 83 15.78 11.01 -16.53
CA ALA A 83 15.58 9.82 -15.70
C ALA A 83 16.08 8.56 -16.40
N ALA A 84 16.30 7.48 -15.63
CA ALA A 84 16.59 6.14 -16.11
C ALA A 84 17.82 6.04 -17.04
N THR A 85 18.89 6.81 -16.78
CA THR A 85 20.11 6.81 -17.60
C THR A 85 21.18 5.83 -17.10
N VAL A 86 21.08 5.38 -15.84
CA VAL A 86 22.08 4.57 -15.14
C VAL A 86 21.56 3.16 -14.95
N GLY A 87 22.33 2.16 -15.34
CA GLY A 87 22.00 0.74 -15.14
C GLY A 87 22.30 0.24 -13.73
N VAL A 88 21.84 -0.97 -13.41
CA VAL A 88 21.91 -1.56 -12.08
C VAL A 88 23.35 -1.67 -11.54
N ASP A 89 24.31 -2.08 -12.37
CA ASP A 89 25.71 -2.24 -11.95
C ASP A 89 26.32 -0.91 -11.50
N ALA A 90 26.02 0.17 -12.21
CA ALA A 90 26.49 1.50 -11.84
C ALA A 90 25.82 1.98 -10.55
N LEU A 91 24.52 1.71 -10.35
CA LEU A 91 23.84 2.00 -9.07
C LEU A 91 24.50 1.28 -7.88
N LEU A 92 24.83 0.01 -8.03
CA LEU A 92 25.51 -0.77 -6.99
C LEU A 92 26.91 -0.23 -6.69
N ASN A 93 27.62 0.23 -7.72
CA ASN A 93 28.96 0.80 -7.57
C ASN A 93 28.94 2.20 -6.92
N PHE A 94 27.85 2.96 -7.04
CA PHE A 94 27.70 4.26 -6.38
C PHE A 94 27.54 4.15 -4.86
N VAL A 95 27.13 2.98 -4.35
CA VAL A 95 26.87 2.76 -2.91
C VAL A 95 27.60 1.50 -2.43
N PRO A 96 28.95 1.51 -2.34
CA PRO A 96 29.71 0.34 -1.92
C PRO A 96 29.40 -0.13 -0.50
N GLU A 97 28.79 0.74 0.31
CA GLU A 97 28.32 0.47 1.67
C GLU A 97 27.22 -0.60 1.74
N LEU A 98 26.52 -0.88 0.64
CA LEU A 98 25.51 -1.94 0.56
C LEU A 98 26.06 -3.30 1.02
N LYS A 99 27.35 -3.57 0.70
CA LYS A 99 28.04 -4.80 1.10
C LYS A 99 28.23 -4.96 2.62
N LYS A 100 28.03 -3.88 3.38
CA LYS A 100 28.10 -3.92 4.85
C LYS A 100 26.80 -4.37 5.50
N VAL A 101 25.67 -4.29 4.76
CA VAL A 101 24.34 -4.56 5.28
C VAL A 101 23.65 -5.76 4.62
N ALA A 102 24.10 -6.17 3.43
CA ALA A 102 23.55 -7.32 2.73
C ALA A 102 24.54 -7.93 1.73
N ASN A 103 24.32 -9.21 1.37
CA ASN A 103 24.90 -9.82 0.18
C ASN A 103 24.00 -9.41 -1.01
N VAL A 104 24.46 -8.44 -1.79
CA VAL A 104 23.64 -7.80 -2.81
C VAL A 104 23.94 -8.36 -4.19
N ARG A 105 22.88 -8.69 -4.94
CA ARG A 105 22.90 -8.98 -6.37
C ARG A 105 21.95 -8.02 -7.09
N GLY A 106 22.25 -7.62 -8.32
CA GLY A 106 21.45 -6.71 -9.10
C GLY A 106 20.91 -7.34 -10.38
N GLU A 107 19.71 -6.91 -10.79
CA GLU A 107 19.10 -7.29 -12.07
C GLU A 107 18.37 -6.08 -12.67
N GLN A 108 18.60 -5.81 -13.96
CA GLN A 108 17.85 -4.81 -14.71
C GLN A 108 16.60 -5.46 -15.28
N VAL A 109 15.41 -5.16 -14.71
CA VAL A 109 14.13 -5.72 -15.18
C VAL A 109 13.63 -4.97 -16.42
N PHE A 110 13.68 -3.63 -16.35
CA PHE A 110 13.47 -2.69 -17.45
C PHE A 110 14.07 -1.33 -17.05
N GLN A 111 14.05 -0.38 -17.98
CA GLN A 111 14.66 0.94 -17.73
C GLN A 111 13.79 2.04 -18.34
N ILE A 112 12.87 2.58 -17.51
CA ILE A 112 11.89 3.58 -17.94
C ILE A 112 11.81 4.74 -16.93
N ALA A 113 11.34 5.89 -17.39
CA ALA A 113 10.78 6.92 -16.52
C ALA A 113 9.39 6.46 -16.07
N SER A 114 9.05 6.69 -14.79
CA SER A 114 7.89 6.02 -14.16
C SER A 114 6.53 6.48 -14.68
N GLU A 115 6.43 7.65 -15.30
CA GLU A 115 5.21 8.09 -16.01
C GLU A 115 4.86 7.18 -17.21
N ASN A 116 5.81 6.37 -17.68
CA ASN A 116 5.60 5.38 -18.75
C ASN A 116 5.26 3.97 -18.23
N MET A 117 5.02 3.84 -16.91
CA MET A 117 4.60 2.56 -16.33
C MET A 117 3.24 2.14 -16.89
N ASN A 118 3.09 0.85 -17.17
CA ASN A 118 1.87 0.27 -17.70
C ASN A 118 1.60 -1.13 -17.13
N ASN A 119 0.47 -1.73 -17.50
CA ASN A 119 0.05 -3.04 -17.01
C ASN A 119 1.04 -4.16 -17.33
N ASP A 120 1.69 -4.13 -18.50
CA ASP A 120 2.65 -5.16 -18.91
C ASP A 120 3.92 -5.10 -18.05
N TYR A 121 4.40 -3.89 -17.75
CA TYR A 121 5.53 -3.69 -16.83
C TYR A 121 5.18 -4.13 -15.41
N TRP A 122 3.97 -3.86 -14.92
CA TRP A 122 3.54 -4.35 -13.60
C TRP A 122 3.49 -5.86 -13.53
N LEU A 123 2.88 -6.53 -14.52
CA LEU A 123 2.83 -7.99 -14.58
C LEU A 123 4.23 -8.60 -14.69
N LYS A 124 5.09 -8.06 -15.55
CA LYS A 124 6.49 -8.50 -15.70
C LYS A 124 7.25 -8.39 -14.37
N LEU A 125 7.17 -7.23 -13.70
CA LEU A 125 7.85 -6.99 -12.44
C LEU A 125 7.35 -7.93 -11.35
N ALA A 126 6.04 -8.03 -11.16
CA ALA A 126 5.46 -8.85 -10.10
C ALA A 126 5.70 -10.35 -10.30
N LYS A 127 5.63 -10.86 -11.52
CA LYS A 127 6.00 -12.25 -11.85
C LYS A 127 7.47 -12.51 -11.52
N ARG A 128 8.37 -11.55 -11.83
CA ARG A 128 9.79 -11.67 -11.51
C ARG A 128 10.04 -11.64 -9.99
N VAL A 129 9.39 -10.72 -9.26
CA VAL A 129 9.45 -10.66 -7.80
C VAL A 129 9.01 -11.98 -7.17
N ASN A 130 7.86 -12.53 -7.56
CA ASN A 130 7.37 -13.82 -7.03
C ASN A 130 8.33 -14.97 -7.33
N THR A 131 8.93 -15.01 -8.55
CA THR A 131 9.91 -16.03 -8.91
C THR A 131 11.16 -15.97 -8.04
N LEU A 132 11.67 -14.76 -7.75
CA LEU A 132 12.86 -14.58 -6.93
C LEU A 132 12.60 -14.89 -5.45
N LEU A 133 11.46 -14.45 -4.91
CA LEU A 133 11.11 -14.71 -3.51
C LEU A 133 10.84 -16.18 -3.21
N ALA A 134 10.54 -17.00 -4.24
CA ALA A 134 10.41 -18.45 -4.09
C ALA A 134 11.77 -19.16 -3.95
N GLN A 135 12.91 -18.48 -4.20
CA GLN A 135 14.25 -19.03 -4.07
C GLN A 135 14.72 -18.97 -2.62
N ASP A 136 15.36 -20.03 -2.14
CA ASP A 136 15.87 -20.10 -0.76
C ASP A 136 17.04 -19.14 -0.52
N ASP A 137 17.81 -18.81 -1.56
CA ASP A 137 18.97 -17.92 -1.50
C ASP A 137 18.61 -16.43 -1.71
N VAL A 138 17.34 -16.06 -1.66
CA VAL A 138 16.85 -14.68 -1.67
C VAL A 138 16.07 -14.43 -0.39
N ASP A 139 16.54 -13.50 0.43
CA ASP A 139 15.92 -13.12 1.71
C ASP A 139 15.04 -11.89 1.61
N GLY A 140 15.30 -11.01 0.66
CA GLY A 140 14.53 -9.81 0.41
C GLY A 140 14.78 -9.20 -0.97
N ILE A 141 13.89 -8.30 -1.36
CA ILE A 141 13.99 -7.59 -2.64
C ILE A 141 13.94 -6.08 -2.41
N VAL A 142 14.81 -5.36 -3.11
CA VAL A 142 14.72 -3.90 -3.28
C VAL A 142 14.38 -3.61 -4.74
N ILE A 143 13.44 -2.72 -4.99
CA ILE A 143 13.06 -2.28 -6.33
C ILE A 143 13.35 -0.79 -6.45
N THR A 144 14.30 -0.42 -7.31
CA THR A 144 14.51 1.00 -7.62
C THR A 144 13.50 1.46 -8.66
N HIS A 145 12.80 2.55 -8.38
CA HIS A 145 11.65 3.01 -9.17
C HIS A 145 11.61 4.54 -9.26
N GLY A 146 10.98 5.06 -10.29
CA GLY A 146 10.70 6.49 -10.40
C GLY A 146 9.58 6.92 -9.44
N THR A 147 9.72 8.10 -8.87
CA THR A 147 8.85 8.57 -7.78
C THR A 147 7.43 8.93 -8.21
N ASP A 148 7.16 9.16 -9.52
CA ASP A 148 5.84 9.64 -9.97
C ASP A 148 4.73 8.60 -9.82
N THR A 149 5.06 7.31 -10.04
CA THR A 149 4.10 6.21 -9.92
C THR A 149 4.54 5.11 -8.94
N ILE A 150 5.53 5.40 -8.08
CA ILE A 150 6.04 4.44 -7.07
C ILE A 150 4.91 3.93 -6.15
N GLU A 151 3.99 4.80 -5.74
CA GLU A 151 2.87 4.44 -4.86
C GLU A 151 1.91 3.45 -5.51
N GLU A 152 1.70 3.55 -6.83
CA GLU A 152 0.86 2.64 -7.60
C GLU A 152 1.54 1.28 -7.75
N THR A 153 2.81 1.26 -8.17
CA THR A 153 3.59 0.03 -8.31
C THR A 153 3.74 -0.70 -6.97
N ALA A 154 4.02 0.03 -5.89
CA ALA A 154 4.16 -0.56 -4.57
C ALA A 154 2.84 -1.20 -4.10
N TYR A 155 1.70 -0.52 -4.27
CA TYR A 155 0.40 -1.08 -3.88
C TYR A 155 -0.02 -2.26 -4.77
N PHE A 156 0.27 -2.21 -6.09
CA PHE A 156 0.05 -3.37 -6.96
C PHE A 156 0.82 -4.60 -6.45
N LEU A 157 2.11 -4.43 -6.13
CA LEU A 157 2.94 -5.51 -5.59
C LEU A 157 2.43 -6.00 -4.23
N ASP A 158 1.97 -5.08 -3.37
CA ASP A 158 1.41 -5.42 -2.05
C ASP A 158 0.19 -6.35 -2.16
N LEU A 159 -0.56 -6.23 -3.24
CA LEU A 159 -1.74 -7.07 -3.50
C LEU A 159 -1.40 -8.42 -4.17
N VAL A 160 -0.27 -8.54 -4.90
CA VAL A 160 -0.01 -9.71 -5.75
C VAL A 160 1.24 -10.51 -5.40
N VAL A 161 2.08 -10.04 -4.50
CA VAL A 161 3.26 -10.77 -4.02
C VAL A 161 2.83 -11.94 -3.13
N LYS A 162 3.40 -13.12 -3.36
CA LYS A 162 3.05 -14.37 -2.65
C LYS A 162 4.18 -14.83 -1.72
N SER A 163 4.73 -13.89 -0.96
CA SER A 163 5.80 -14.17 0.01
C SER A 163 5.69 -13.22 1.21
N ARG A 164 6.12 -13.68 2.38
CA ARG A 164 6.32 -12.83 3.57
C ARG A 164 7.71 -12.19 3.63
N LYS A 165 8.63 -12.58 2.73
CA LYS A 165 9.96 -11.97 2.64
C LYS A 165 9.83 -10.48 2.29
N PRO A 166 10.69 -9.60 2.83
CA PRO A 166 10.61 -8.17 2.59
C PRO A 166 10.71 -7.79 1.12
N VAL A 167 9.83 -6.90 0.69
CA VAL A 167 9.89 -6.22 -0.61
C VAL A 167 9.86 -4.73 -0.34
N VAL A 168 10.90 -4.01 -0.76
CA VAL A 168 11.07 -2.59 -0.51
C VAL A 168 11.18 -1.86 -1.85
N VAL A 169 10.28 -0.90 -2.09
CA VAL A 169 10.35 -0.01 -3.26
C VAL A 169 11.00 1.29 -2.83
N VAL A 170 11.96 1.77 -3.63
CA VAL A 170 12.77 2.95 -3.32
C VAL A 170 12.96 3.82 -4.56
N GLY A 171 13.05 5.12 -4.35
CA GLY A 171 13.32 6.10 -5.38
C GLY A 171 14.21 7.23 -4.87
N ALA A 172 14.35 8.28 -5.67
CA ALA A 172 15.01 9.51 -5.30
C ALA A 172 14.29 10.71 -5.89
N MET A 173 14.29 11.83 -5.17
CA MET A 173 13.72 13.10 -5.66
C MET A 173 14.76 13.96 -6.40
N ARG A 174 16.05 13.63 -6.25
CA ARG A 174 17.16 14.32 -6.91
C ARG A 174 17.96 13.34 -7.76
N PRO A 175 18.43 13.76 -8.95
CA PRO A 175 19.25 12.91 -9.80
C PRO A 175 20.58 12.55 -9.13
N SER A 176 21.17 11.42 -9.52
CA SER A 176 22.42 10.91 -8.93
C SER A 176 23.60 11.89 -9.03
N THR A 177 23.57 12.81 -9.98
CA THR A 177 24.58 13.84 -10.19
C THR A 177 24.43 15.09 -9.32
N ALA A 178 23.32 15.24 -8.59
CA ALA A 178 23.08 16.43 -7.76
C ALA A 178 23.98 16.45 -6.53
N ILE A 179 24.42 17.65 -6.09
CA ILE A 179 25.26 17.84 -4.87
C ILE A 179 24.65 17.17 -3.65
N SER A 180 23.32 17.22 -3.51
CA SER A 180 22.61 16.62 -2.38
C SER A 180 21.68 15.51 -2.85
N ALA A 181 22.19 14.61 -3.72
CA ALA A 181 21.45 13.44 -4.18
C ALA A 181 21.01 12.59 -3.00
N ASP A 182 19.69 12.30 -2.93
CA ASP A 182 19.10 11.47 -1.88
C ASP A 182 19.07 9.97 -2.23
N GLY A 183 19.35 9.63 -3.49
CA GLY A 183 19.33 8.25 -3.99
C GLY A 183 20.25 7.29 -3.24
N PRO A 184 21.54 7.62 -3.01
CA PRO A 184 22.46 6.73 -2.33
C PRO A 184 22.00 6.32 -0.92
N ILE A 185 21.58 7.26 -0.10
CA ILE A 185 21.12 6.96 1.27
C ILE A 185 19.78 6.23 1.24
N ASN A 186 18.85 6.60 0.32
CA ASN A 186 17.59 5.90 0.18
C ASN A 186 17.82 4.44 -0.22
N LEU A 187 18.71 4.16 -1.18
CA LEU A 187 19.05 2.79 -1.59
C LEU A 187 19.70 1.98 -0.46
N TYR A 188 20.60 2.61 0.30
CA TYR A 188 21.20 1.99 1.47
C TYR A 188 20.15 1.60 2.51
N ASN A 189 19.28 2.53 2.88
CA ASN A 189 18.21 2.31 3.85
C ASN A 189 17.21 1.25 3.38
N ALA A 190 16.83 1.27 2.10
CA ALA A 190 15.96 0.25 1.52
C ALA A 190 16.58 -1.15 1.58
N THR A 191 17.89 -1.25 1.30
CA THR A 191 18.61 -2.52 1.37
C THR A 191 18.73 -3.03 2.81
N LEU A 192 19.00 -2.13 3.76
CA LEU A 192 19.01 -2.45 5.18
C LEU A 192 17.66 -3.00 5.66
N VAL A 193 16.56 -2.35 5.26
CA VAL A 193 15.19 -2.81 5.58
C VAL A 193 14.90 -4.15 4.91
N ALA A 194 15.24 -4.33 3.63
CA ALA A 194 15.01 -5.58 2.91
C ALA A 194 15.83 -6.76 3.47
N ALA A 195 16.96 -6.47 4.09
CA ALA A 195 17.81 -7.47 4.75
C ALA A 195 17.36 -7.79 6.18
N SER A 196 16.46 -7.03 6.77
CA SER A 196 16.03 -7.16 8.17
C SER A 196 14.93 -8.20 8.36
N GLU A 197 15.10 -9.08 9.34
CA GLU A 197 14.04 -10.00 9.79
C GLU A 197 12.83 -9.25 10.35
N GLU A 198 13.04 -8.05 10.91
CA GLU A 198 11.96 -7.21 11.44
C GLU A 198 10.98 -6.73 10.35
N ALA A 199 11.39 -6.74 9.08
CA ALA A 199 10.53 -6.37 7.95
C ALA A 199 9.69 -7.55 7.40
N ILE A 200 9.93 -8.79 7.85
CA ILE A 200 9.21 -9.97 7.39
C ILE A 200 7.72 -9.84 7.73
N GLY A 201 6.86 -10.11 6.74
CA GLY A 201 5.41 -10.12 6.91
C GLY A 201 4.75 -8.75 7.07
N LYS A 202 5.47 -7.66 6.76
CA LYS A 202 4.94 -6.29 6.88
C LYS A 202 4.39 -5.72 5.56
N GLY A 203 4.16 -6.57 4.56
CA GLY A 203 3.72 -6.14 3.24
C GLY A 203 4.86 -5.56 2.41
N VAL A 204 4.50 -4.92 1.29
CA VAL A 204 5.43 -4.15 0.48
C VAL A 204 5.64 -2.78 1.12
N LEU A 205 6.90 -2.40 1.26
CA LEU A 205 7.32 -1.17 1.93
C LEU A 205 7.82 -0.14 0.90
N VAL A 206 7.61 1.13 1.19
CA VAL A 206 8.21 2.24 0.45
C VAL A 206 9.13 2.98 1.39
N VAL A 207 10.44 3.02 1.05
CA VAL A 207 11.48 3.60 1.91
C VAL A 207 12.17 4.74 1.19
N LEU A 208 11.95 5.96 1.66
CA LEU A 208 12.61 7.19 1.23
C LEU A 208 12.73 8.14 2.43
N ASN A 209 13.76 8.99 2.41
CA ASN A 209 13.98 10.03 3.41
C ASN A 209 13.88 9.50 4.86
N ASP A 210 14.55 8.37 5.11
CA ASP A 210 14.61 7.64 6.39
C ASP A 210 13.26 7.10 6.91
N GLN A 211 12.16 7.25 6.15
CA GLN A 211 10.83 6.79 6.53
C GLN A 211 10.51 5.44 5.90
N ILE A 212 9.86 4.57 6.69
CA ILE A 212 9.34 3.27 6.24
C ILE A 212 7.82 3.39 6.19
N ASN A 213 7.24 3.31 5.00
CA ASN A 213 5.82 3.46 4.77
C ASN A 213 5.20 2.18 4.22
N ALA A 214 3.93 1.92 4.56
CA ALA A 214 3.15 0.87 3.91
C ALA A 214 2.80 1.28 2.48
N ALA A 215 2.91 0.34 1.54
CA ALA A 215 2.57 0.58 0.13
C ALA A 215 1.12 1.06 -0.05
N ARG A 216 0.18 0.52 0.74
CA ARG A 216 -1.22 0.91 0.69
C ARG A 216 -1.45 2.40 0.98
N ASP A 217 -0.73 2.95 1.96
CA ASP A 217 -1.12 4.22 2.57
C ASP A 217 -0.24 5.40 2.16
N VAL A 218 0.97 5.12 1.65
CA VAL A 218 1.92 6.16 1.23
C VAL A 218 1.48 6.86 -0.06
N THR A 219 1.69 8.17 -0.15
CA THR A 219 1.43 8.95 -1.36
C THR A 219 2.49 10.01 -1.59
N LYS A 220 2.72 10.39 -2.85
CA LYS A 220 3.58 11.51 -3.24
C LYS A 220 2.81 12.81 -3.02
N SER A 221 3.13 13.54 -1.95
CA SER A 221 2.40 14.73 -1.52
C SER A 221 3.00 16.05 -2.02
N ASN A 222 4.19 16.01 -2.63
CA ASN A 222 4.90 17.19 -3.15
C ASN A 222 5.64 16.84 -4.44
N THR A 223 5.76 17.80 -5.33
CA THR A 223 6.38 17.59 -6.65
C THR A 223 7.90 17.53 -6.63
N SER A 224 8.58 18.07 -5.60
CA SER A 224 10.04 18.31 -5.65
C SER A 224 10.81 18.05 -4.35
N THR A 225 10.18 18.14 -3.17
CA THR A 225 10.91 18.01 -1.90
C THR A 225 11.29 16.55 -1.60
N ALA A 226 12.42 16.33 -0.91
CA ALA A 226 12.89 14.99 -0.59
C ALA A 226 11.94 14.26 0.39
N ASP A 227 11.23 15.00 1.24
CA ASP A 227 10.26 14.49 2.21
C ASP A 227 8.83 14.34 1.65
N THR A 228 8.72 14.15 0.34
CA THR A 228 7.45 14.15 -0.39
C THR A 228 6.54 12.97 -0.10
N PHE A 229 7.10 11.81 0.26
CA PHE A 229 6.29 10.63 0.53
C PHE A 229 5.73 10.68 1.94
N ARG A 230 4.40 10.66 2.04
CA ARG A 230 3.66 10.83 3.29
C ARG A 230 2.57 9.77 3.39
N THR A 231 2.23 9.41 4.60
CA THR A 231 1.04 8.64 4.95
C THR A 231 0.14 9.51 5.82
N PRO A 232 -0.72 10.37 5.21
CA PRO A 232 -1.39 11.47 5.92
C PRO A 232 -2.29 11.01 7.06
N ASP A 233 -3.10 9.98 6.84
CA ASP A 233 -4.16 9.58 7.78
C ASP A 233 -3.66 8.58 8.83
N LEU A 234 -2.80 7.62 8.44
CA LEU A 234 -2.46 6.46 9.27
C LEU A 234 -1.04 6.51 9.83
N GLY A 235 -0.19 7.40 9.32
CA GLY A 235 1.21 7.52 9.72
C GLY A 235 2.11 6.46 9.08
N MET A 236 3.41 6.73 9.08
CA MET A 236 4.44 5.80 8.60
C MET A 236 4.57 4.60 9.55
N LEU A 237 5.01 3.46 9.04
CA LEU A 237 5.24 2.26 9.86
C LEU A 237 6.44 2.42 10.78
N GLY A 238 7.45 3.21 10.39
CA GLY A 238 8.66 3.38 11.15
C GLY A 238 9.73 4.20 10.45
N TYR A 239 10.95 4.09 10.96
CA TYR A 239 12.11 4.85 10.50
C TYR A 239 13.33 3.95 10.35
N VAL A 240 14.28 4.40 9.53
CA VAL A 240 15.66 3.92 9.57
C VAL A 240 16.49 4.95 10.32
N GLN A 241 17.13 4.55 11.40
CA GLN A 241 18.01 5.42 12.20
C GLN A 241 19.17 4.62 12.78
N GLY A 242 20.38 5.18 12.75
CA GLY A 242 21.56 4.52 13.30
C GLY A 242 21.84 3.14 12.66
N ASN A 243 21.59 3.01 11.36
CA ASN A 243 21.73 1.77 10.58
C ASN A 243 20.83 0.62 11.09
N LYS A 244 19.62 0.95 11.59
CA LYS A 244 18.61 -0.03 11.99
C LYS A 244 17.22 0.43 11.56
N PRO A 245 16.34 -0.49 11.10
CA PRO A 245 14.94 -0.21 10.94
C PRO A 245 14.23 -0.28 12.30
N TYR A 246 13.33 0.65 12.53
CA TYR A 246 12.45 0.69 13.69
C TYR A 246 11.01 0.72 13.22
N PHE A 247 10.21 -0.25 13.63
CA PHE A 247 8.79 -0.32 13.33
C PHE A 247 7.96 -0.01 14.57
N TYR A 248 7.01 0.91 14.45
CA TYR A 248 6.12 1.34 15.53
C TYR A 248 4.66 1.01 15.25
N HIS A 249 4.31 0.81 13.96
CA HIS A 249 2.98 0.48 13.49
C HIS A 249 2.99 -0.68 12.52
N LEU A 250 1.82 -1.29 12.33
CA LEU A 250 1.56 -2.28 11.28
C LEU A 250 0.30 -1.86 10.53
N SER A 251 0.23 -2.15 9.25
CA SER A 251 -1.03 -2.03 8.53
C SER A 251 -2.02 -3.06 9.04
N ALA A 252 -3.24 -2.63 9.35
CA ALA A 252 -4.34 -3.52 9.72
C ALA A 252 -4.97 -4.21 8.49
N ARG A 253 -4.59 -3.79 7.29
CA ARG A 253 -5.12 -4.33 6.04
C ARG A 253 -4.32 -5.55 5.59
N LYS A 254 -5.00 -6.51 4.96
CA LYS A 254 -4.36 -7.70 4.40
C LYS A 254 -3.48 -7.33 3.21
N ASN A 255 -2.33 -8.00 3.12
CA ASN A 255 -1.33 -7.77 2.07
C ASN A 255 -0.66 -9.08 1.65
N THR A 256 0.10 -9.05 0.60
CA THR A 256 0.96 -10.12 0.08
C THR A 256 0.30 -11.51 0.09
N VAL A 257 0.77 -12.45 0.90
CA VAL A 257 0.25 -13.83 0.96
C VAL A 257 -1.19 -13.93 1.45
N ASP A 258 -1.65 -12.91 2.19
CA ASP A 258 -2.98 -12.89 2.78
C ASP A 258 -4.05 -12.29 1.84
N THR A 259 -3.64 -11.91 0.59
CA THR A 259 -4.55 -11.46 -0.47
C THR A 259 -5.03 -12.62 -1.33
N GLU A 260 -6.19 -12.44 -1.94
CA GLU A 260 -6.79 -13.41 -2.87
C GLU A 260 -6.34 -13.25 -4.33
N PHE A 261 -5.56 -12.22 -4.66
CA PHE A 261 -5.16 -11.93 -6.04
C PHE A 261 -3.95 -12.78 -6.46
N ASP A 262 -4.10 -13.50 -7.55
CA ASP A 262 -3.04 -14.28 -8.18
C ASP A 262 -2.89 -13.86 -9.65
N ILE A 263 -1.66 -13.52 -10.03
CA ILE A 263 -1.33 -13.05 -11.38
C ILE A 263 -0.52 -14.06 -12.18
N ALA A 264 -0.24 -15.25 -11.67
CA ALA A 264 0.65 -16.21 -12.30
C ALA A 264 0.23 -16.52 -13.76
N ASN A 265 -1.08 -16.67 -13.98
CA ASN A 265 -1.67 -17.00 -15.26
C ASN A 265 -2.32 -15.79 -15.98
N LEU A 266 -2.06 -14.57 -15.53
CA LEU A 266 -2.60 -13.37 -16.18
C LEU A 266 -1.57 -12.81 -17.17
N ASP A 267 -2.00 -12.64 -18.42
CA ASP A 267 -1.21 -11.97 -19.46
C ASP A 267 -1.62 -10.51 -19.64
N THR A 268 -2.84 -10.15 -19.24
CA THR A 268 -3.38 -8.80 -19.32
C THR A 268 -4.19 -8.47 -18.09
N LEU A 269 -4.41 -7.17 -17.84
CA LEU A 269 -5.28 -6.66 -16.79
C LEU A 269 -6.46 -5.91 -17.41
N PRO A 270 -7.66 -5.96 -16.77
CA PRO A 270 -8.83 -5.21 -17.24
C PRO A 270 -8.55 -3.71 -17.31
N GLN A 271 -9.09 -3.04 -18.34
CA GLN A 271 -8.97 -1.59 -18.44
C GLN A 271 -9.85 -0.92 -17.40
N VAL A 272 -9.22 -0.12 -16.53
CA VAL A 272 -9.85 0.73 -15.53
C VAL A 272 -9.25 2.12 -15.62
N ASP A 273 -10.09 3.15 -15.71
CA ASP A 273 -9.63 4.53 -15.84
C ASP A 273 -10.19 5.42 -14.72
N ILE A 274 -9.57 6.59 -14.54
CA ILE A 274 -9.95 7.57 -13.53
C ILE A 274 -10.62 8.76 -14.22
N VAL A 275 -11.77 9.17 -13.70
CA VAL A 275 -12.45 10.40 -14.11
C VAL A 275 -12.31 11.43 -13.00
N TYR A 276 -11.62 12.51 -13.27
CA TYR A 276 -11.32 13.54 -12.28
C TYR A 276 -12.45 14.58 -12.18
N GLY A 277 -13.05 14.71 -10.99
CA GLY A 277 -14.14 15.64 -10.69
C GLY A 277 -13.62 17.08 -10.48
N TYR A 278 -14.32 18.06 -11.08
CA TYR A 278 -14.04 19.50 -10.93
C TYR A 278 -15.30 20.33 -11.13
N ALA A 279 -15.22 21.63 -10.75
CA ALA A 279 -16.35 22.54 -10.95
C ALA A 279 -16.73 22.64 -12.43
N ASN A 280 -18.04 22.55 -12.73
CA ASN A 280 -18.57 22.54 -14.10
C ASN A 280 -18.14 21.31 -14.95
N MET A 281 -17.82 20.19 -14.32
CA MET A 281 -17.56 18.94 -15.01
C MET A 281 -18.81 18.43 -15.74
N GLY A 282 -18.68 18.12 -17.03
CA GLY A 282 -19.71 17.48 -17.83
C GLY A 282 -19.52 15.96 -17.94
N ARG A 283 -20.42 15.31 -18.69
CA ARG A 283 -20.44 13.85 -18.87
C ARG A 283 -19.41 13.32 -19.87
N THR A 284 -18.88 14.19 -20.76
CA THR A 284 -18.03 13.82 -21.91
C THR A 284 -16.89 12.85 -21.56
N PRO A 285 -16.11 13.01 -20.47
CA PRO A 285 -15.05 12.06 -20.14
C PRO A 285 -15.59 10.63 -19.86
N VAL A 286 -16.72 10.51 -19.19
CA VAL A 286 -17.37 9.22 -18.92
C VAL A 286 -17.85 8.57 -20.21
N ASP A 287 -18.50 9.34 -21.08
CA ASP A 287 -19.01 8.83 -22.37
C ASP A 287 -17.88 8.36 -23.29
N ALA A 288 -16.76 9.08 -23.31
CA ALA A 288 -15.58 8.71 -24.09
C ALA A 288 -14.95 7.40 -23.61
N LEU A 289 -14.81 7.23 -22.28
CA LEU A 289 -14.25 6.01 -21.69
C LEU A 289 -15.21 4.81 -21.88
N LEU A 290 -16.52 5.04 -21.80
CA LEU A 290 -17.52 4.01 -22.14
C LEU A 290 -17.39 3.57 -23.60
N ALA A 291 -17.23 4.51 -24.53
CA ALA A 291 -17.01 4.20 -25.94
C ALA A 291 -15.70 3.44 -26.19
N ALA A 292 -14.67 3.67 -25.37
CA ALA A 292 -13.40 2.93 -25.36
C ALA A 292 -13.49 1.52 -24.75
N GLY A 293 -14.63 1.16 -24.12
CA GLY A 293 -14.89 -0.20 -23.63
C GLY A 293 -14.26 -0.52 -22.28
N VAL A 294 -14.04 0.48 -21.42
CA VAL A 294 -13.52 0.29 -20.05
C VAL A 294 -14.39 -0.70 -19.26
N LYS A 295 -13.76 -1.44 -18.34
CA LYS A 295 -14.44 -2.40 -17.46
C LYS A 295 -14.78 -1.81 -16.09
N GLY A 296 -14.03 -0.79 -15.69
CA GLY A 296 -14.23 -0.07 -14.45
C GLY A 296 -13.87 1.40 -14.58
N LEU A 297 -14.51 2.24 -13.76
CA LEU A 297 -14.25 3.67 -13.65
C LEU A 297 -14.10 4.04 -12.18
N VAL A 298 -13.03 4.76 -11.86
CA VAL A 298 -12.87 5.43 -10.57
C VAL A 298 -13.23 6.90 -10.75
N HIS A 299 -14.27 7.36 -10.10
CA HIS A 299 -14.62 8.77 -10.07
C HIS A 299 -13.89 9.45 -8.90
N ALA A 300 -12.85 10.22 -9.21
CA ALA A 300 -12.13 11.06 -8.25
C ALA A 300 -12.96 12.32 -7.96
N GLY A 301 -14.00 12.17 -7.12
CA GLY A 301 -14.94 13.24 -6.82
C GLY A 301 -14.37 14.36 -5.98
N VAL A 302 -15.12 15.41 -5.77
CA VAL A 302 -14.80 16.50 -4.84
C VAL A 302 -15.26 16.13 -3.43
N GLY A 303 -14.65 16.70 -2.38
CA GLY A 303 -15.02 16.42 -1.00
C GLY A 303 -15.04 14.91 -0.70
N ASP A 304 -16.09 14.39 -0.09
CA ASP A 304 -16.32 12.96 0.19
C ASP A 304 -16.78 12.17 -1.06
N GLY A 305 -16.09 12.37 -2.19
CA GLY A 305 -16.42 11.68 -3.44
C GLY A 305 -17.74 12.12 -4.09
N SER A 306 -18.19 13.36 -3.86
CA SER A 306 -19.44 13.92 -4.38
C SER A 306 -19.51 13.87 -5.90
N LEU A 307 -20.72 13.59 -6.42
CA LEU A 307 -21.03 13.48 -7.84
C LEU A 307 -21.74 14.74 -8.33
N ALA A 308 -21.16 15.45 -9.31
CA ALA A 308 -21.84 16.56 -9.96
C ALA A 308 -23.10 16.07 -10.68
N ASN A 309 -24.18 16.87 -10.64
CA ASN A 309 -25.47 16.54 -11.29
C ASN A 309 -25.33 16.24 -12.79
N ALA A 310 -24.38 16.89 -13.47
CA ALA A 310 -24.13 16.69 -14.90
C ALA A 310 -23.44 15.35 -15.23
N VAL A 311 -22.62 14.81 -14.29
CA VAL A 311 -21.86 13.56 -14.52
C VAL A 311 -22.60 12.32 -13.96
N LYS A 312 -23.38 12.48 -12.89
CA LYS A 312 -24.06 11.38 -12.21
C LYS A 312 -24.89 10.49 -13.16
N PRO A 313 -25.71 11.02 -14.10
CA PRO A 313 -26.45 10.19 -15.05
C PRO A 313 -25.54 9.32 -15.94
N ALA A 314 -24.39 9.85 -16.37
CA ALA A 314 -23.46 9.09 -17.21
C ALA A 314 -22.82 7.93 -16.44
N LEU A 315 -22.50 8.10 -15.16
CA LEU A 315 -21.98 7.01 -14.30
C LEU A 315 -23.04 5.94 -14.07
N ILE A 316 -24.33 6.32 -13.89
CA ILE A 316 -25.46 5.38 -13.78
C ILE A 316 -25.63 4.60 -15.09
N GLU A 317 -25.57 5.26 -16.24
CA GLU A 317 -25.61 4.60 -17.56
C GLU A 317 -24.44 3.63 -17.75
N ALA A 318 -23.24 4.02 -17.31
CA ALA A 318 -22.04 3.17 -17.31
C ALA A 318 -22.29 1.90 -16.48
N ARG A 319 -22.81 2.06 -15.26
CA ARG A 319 -23.12 0.92 -14.39
C ARG A 319 -24.15 -0.03 -15.01
N LYS A 320 -25.21 0.51 -15.61
CA LYS A 320 -26.22 -0.29 -16.32
C LYS A 320 -25.66 -1.08 -17.51
N LYS A 321 -24.54 -0.62 -18.10
CA LYS A 321 -23.80 -1.33 -19.16
C LYS A 321 -22.76 -2.32 -18.61
N GLY A 322 -22.73 -2.55 -17.30
CA GLY A 322 -21.85 -3.52 -16.65
C GLY A 322 -20.48 -2.96 -16.22
N VAL A 323 -20.21 -1.66 -16.41
CA VAL A 323 -18.98 -1.03 -15.92
C VAL A 323 -19.08 -0.86 -14.40
N VAL A 324 -18.10 -1.31 -13.66
CA VAL A 324 -18.04 -1.11 -12.20
C VAL A 324 -17.57 0.31 -11.89
N ILE A 325 -18.33 1.01 -11.05
CA ILE A 325 -18.05 2.39 -10.65
C ILE A 325 -17.54 2.40 -9.20
N VAL A 326 -16.38 3.00 -8.98
CA VAL A 326 -15.84 3.28 -7.64
C VAL A 326 -15.88 4.79 -7.40
N ARG A 327 -16.58 5.22 -6.36
CA ARG A 327 -16.46 6.60 -5.85
C ARG A 327 -15.21 6.70 -5.00
N SER A 328 -14.31 7.60 -5.37
CA SER A 328 -13.12 8.00 -4.64
C SER A 328 -13.08 9.53 -4.55
N SER A 329 -12.06 10.09 -3.92
CA SER A 329 -11.92 11.53 -3.80
C SER A 329 -10.60 12.04 -4.37
N ARG A 330 -10.62 13.23 -4.98
CA ARG A 330 -9.41 13.97 -5.35
C ARG A 330 -8.71 14.64 -4.16
N VAL A 331 -9.35 14.64 -3.01
CA VAL A 331 -8.74 15.09 -1.75
C VAL A 331 -7.68 14.09 -1.34
N GLY A 332 -6.52 14.56 -0.94
CA GLY A 332 -5.35 13.71 -0.70
C GLY A 332 -5.40 12.85 0.57
N SER A 333 -6.46 12.93 1.37
CA SER A 333 -6.66 12.20 2.63
C SER A 333 -8.14 12.13 3.00
N GLY A 334 -8.49 11.28 3.96
CA GLY A 334 -9.84 11.09 4.45
C GLY A 334 -10.53 9.85 3.88
N ILE A 335 -11.71 9.55 4.42
CA ILE A 335 -12.51 8.39 4.04
C ILE A 335 -13.60 8.83 3.07
N VAL A 336 -13.80 8.10 1.98
CA VAL A 336 -15.01 8.20 1.17
C VAL A 336 -16.06 7.30 1.77
N ALA A 337 -17.02 7.92 2.46
CA ALA A 337 -18.05 7.21 3.22
C ALA A 337 -19.10 6.57 2.31
N ARG A 338 -19.41 5.28 2.56
CA ARG A 338 -20.49 4.59 1.86
C ARG A 338 -21.83 5.19 2.25
N ASN A 339 -22.67 5.48 1.25
CA ASN A 339 -23.97 6.14 1.40
C ASN A 339 -23.91 7.54 2.04
N GLY A 340 -22.72 8.20 2.02
CA GLY A 340 -22.55 9.56 2.50
C GLY A 340 -23.12 10.59 1.52
N GLU A 341 -22.38 10.90 0.47
CA GLU A 341 -22.74 11.91 -0.55
C GLU A 341 -23.65 11.35 -1.68
N ALA A 342 -23.78 10.05 -1.78
CA ALA A 342 -24.64 9.36 -2.73
C ALA A 342 -25.17 8.08 -2.09
N ASN A 343 -26.36 7.64 -2.51
CA ASN A 343 -26.89 6.33 -2.12
C ASN A 343 -26.21 5.24 -2.96
N ASP A 344 -25.04 4.78 -2.52
CA ASP A 344 -24.22 3.82 -3.24
C ASP A 344 -24.91 2.46 -3.40
N ASP A 345 -25.74 2.08 -2.41
CA ASP A 345 -26.50 0.83 -2.45
C ASP A 345 -27.56 0.86 -3.56
N GLU A 346 -28.24 1.98 -3.74
CA GLU A 346 -29.24 2.16 -4.81
C GLU A 346 -28.57 2.28 -6.18
N LEU A 347 -27.41 2.96 -6.25
CA LEU A 347 -26.68 3.18 -7.49
C LEU A 347 -25.84 1.96 -7.90
N ASP A 348 -25.70 0.98 -7.02
CA ASP A 348 -24.83 -0.18 -7.19
C ASP A 348 -23.37 0.24 -7.46
N PHE A 349 -22.89 1.23 -6.69
CA PHE A 349 -21.53 1.74 -6.73
C PHE A 349 -20.70 1.18 -5.57
N VAL A 350 -19.38 1.20 -5.73
CA VAL A 350 -18.36 0.87 -4.73
C VAL A 350 -17.76 2.17 -4.20
N VAL A 351 -17.30 2.20 -2.96
CA VAL A 351 -16.55 3.33 -2.40
C VAL A 351 -15.12 2.91 -2.06
N SER A 352 -14.19 3.86 -2.20
CA SER A 352 -12.75 3.58 -2.08
C SER A 352 -12.21 3.53 -0.66
N ASP A 353 -13.03 3.83 0.37
CA ASP A 353 -12.53 4.01 1.74
C ASP A 353 -11.42 5.09 1.76
N THR A 354 -10.25 4.80 2.31
CA THR A 354 -9.09 5.71 2.36
C THR A 354 -8.19 5.64 1.12
N LEU A 355 -8.50 4.78 0.14
CA LEU A 355 -7.67 4.70 -1.08
C LEU A 355 -7.88 5.92 -1.96
N ASN A 356 -6.77 6.57 -2.31
CA ASN A 356 -6.77 7.60 -3.34
C ASN A 356 -7.16 7.02 -4.72
N PRO A 357 -7.55 7.85 -5.70
CA PRO A 357 -8.08 7.35 -6.97
C PRO A 357 -7.14 6.40 -7.71
N GLN A 358 -5.83 6.64 -7.73
CA GLN A 358 -4.86 5.81 -8.43
C GLN A 358 -4.72 4.42 -7.79
N LYS A 359 -4.75 4.31 -6.47
CA LYS A 359 -4.75 3.02 -5.76
C LYS A 359 -6.09 2.32 -5.83
N ALA A 360 -7.20 3.06 -5.73
CA ALA A 360 -8.53 2.52 -5.97
C ALA A 360 -8.64 1.91 -7.39
N ARG A 361 -8.01 2.52 -8.39
CA ARG A 361 -7.89 1.97 -9.75
C ARG A 361 -7.14 0.63 -9.76
N ILE A 362 -6.03 0.53 -9.05
CA ILE A 362 -5.24 -0.71 -8.95
C ILE A 362 -6.09 -1.83 -8.34
N LEU A 363 -6.73 -1.57 -7.20
CA LEU A 363 -7.56 -2.58 -6.54
C LEU A 363 -8.76 -3.00 -7.40
N LEU A 364 -9.44 -2.05 -8.04
CA LEU A 364 -10.56 -2.35 -8.95
C LEU A 364 -10.09 -3.21 -10.14
N MET A 365 -8.94 -2.90 -10.73
CA MET A 365 -8.37 -3.65 -11.84
C MET A 365 -8.10 -5.11 -11.44
N LEU A 366 -7.55 -5.36 -10.26
CA LEU A 366 -7.34 -6.71 -9.75
C LEU A 366 -8.66 -7.40 -9.35
N ALA A 367 -9.59 -6.69 -8.72
CA ALA A 367 -10.90 -7.21 -8.37
C ALA A 367 -11.67 -7.71 -9.62
N LEU A 368 -11.61 -6.96 -10.71
CA LEU A 368 -12.24 -7.32 -11.98
C LEU A 368 -11.62 -8.56 -12.66
N THR A 369 -10.47 -9.04 -12.24
CA THR A 369 -9.96 -10.35 -12.64
C THR A 369 -10.67 -11.51 -11.94
N LYS A 370 -11.43 -11.23 -10.87
CA LYS A 370 -12.11 -12.22 -10.04
C LYS A 370 -13.64 -12.17 -10.22
N THR A 371 -14.22 -10.96 -10.22
CA THR A 371 -15.67 -10.78 -10.19
C THR A 371 -16.08 -9.42 -10.73
N THR A 372 -17.34 -9.31 -11.12
CA THR A 372 -18.02 -8.03 -11.40
C THR A 372 -19.12 -7.72 -10.38
N ASP A 373 -19.28 -8.56 -9.35
CA ASP A 373 -20.23 -8.32 -8.24
C ASP A 373 -19.70 -7.17 -7.36
N THR A 374 -20.43 -6.08 -7.34
CA THR A 374 -20.07 -4.85 -6.62
C THR A 374 -20.04 -5.05 -5.10
N LYS A 375 -20.82 -5.97 -4.55
CA LYS A 375 -20.82 -6.28 -3.11
C LYS A 375 -19.51 -6.99 -2.73
N GLU A 376 -19.09 -7.93 -3.57
CA GLU A 376 -17.82 -8.62 -3.36
C GLU A 376 -16.62 -7.69 -3.59
N ILE A 377 -16.70 -6.82 -4.60
CA ILE A 377 -15.67 -5.79 -4.82
C ILE A 377 -15.63 -4.82 -3.62
N GLN A 378 -16.78 -4.40 -3.07
CA GLN A 378 -16.81 -3.57 -1.87
C GLN A 378 -16.16 -4.27 -0.67
N ARG A 379 -16.39 -5.58 -0.50
CA ARG A 379 -15.67 -6.36 0.52
C ARG A 379 -14.15 -6.28 0.33
N MET A 380 -13.67 -6.38 -0.92
CA MET A 380 -12.24 -6.24 -1.23
C MET A 380 -11.73 -4.85 -0.84
N PHE A 381 -12.46 -3.77 -1.12
CA PHE A 381 -12.09 -2.40 -0.74
C PHE A 381 -12.06 -2.17 0.78
N THR A 382 -12.81 -2.94 1.55
CA THR A 382 -12.75 -2.89 3.02
C THR A 382 -11.70 -3.81 3.62
N THR A 383 -11.16 -4.74 2.83
CA THR A 383 -10.20 -5.76 3.29
C THR A 383 -8.74 -5.35 3.03
N TYR A 384 -8.51 -4.73 1.87
CA TYR A 384 -7.16 -4.43 1.33
C TYR A 384 -6.80 -2.95 1.34
#